data_dea11ff7e6d4eed11094302d2ada7d30
#
_entry.id   dea11ff7e6d4eed11094302d2ada7d30
#
_cell.length_a   1.000
_cell.length_b   1.000
_cell.length_c   1.000
_cell.angle_alpha   90.00
_cell.angle_beta   90.00
_cell.angle_gamma   90.00
#
_symmetry.space_group_name_H-M   'P 1'
#
loop_
_entity.id
_entity.type
_entity.pdbx_description
1 polymer ?
#
loop_
_entity_poly.entity_id
_entity_poly.type
_entity_poly.pdbx_seq_one_letter_code
_entity_poly.pdbx_strand_id
1 'polypeptide(L)'
;MNKVERAIEVLNKELDFQLNRLKRLEQRKEQILHDVMMGFAVHSPISTQVEIGKMDEKIKQCKKRIEFIQDVLDILNEDDK
;
A
#
# COMPACT_ATOMS: atom_id res chain seq x y z
N MET A 1 -25.70 11.80 -10.74
CA MET A 1 -24.74 11.56 -9.63
C MET A 1 -24.32 12.90 -9.06
N ASN A 2 -24.50 13.12 -7.76
CA ASN A 2 -24.06 14.36 -7.12
C ASN A 2 -22.56 14.36 -6.83
N LYS A 3 -22.03 15.49 -6.37
CA LYS A 3 -20.59 15.63 -6.12
C LYS A 3 -20.08 14.71 -5.03
N VAL A 4 -20.89 14.46 -3.99
CA VAL A 4 -20.51 13.58 -2.88
C VAL A 4 -20.41 12.14 -3.37
N GLU A 5 -21.39 11.65 -4.11
CA GLU A 5 -21.39 10.31 -4.67
C GLU A 5 -20.20 10.11 -5.61
N ARG A 6 -19.90 11.12 -6.42
CA ARG A 6 -18.77 11.10 -7.32
C ARG A 6 -17.43 11.04 -6.57
N ALA A 7 -17.31 11.81 -5.50
CA ALA A 7 -16.13 11.79 -4.65
C ALA A 7 -15.94 10.42 -4.00
N ILE A 8 -17.02 9.82 -3.51
CA ILE A 8 -16.97 8.46 -2.92
C ILE A 8 -16.49 7.45 -3.96
N GLU A 9 -17.01 7.52 -5.18
CA GLU A 9 -16.62 6.62 -6.27
C GLU A 9 -15.11 6.75 -6.59
N VAL A 10 -14.62 7.99 -6.73
CA VAL A 10 -13.21 8.25 -7.01
C VAL A 10 -12.32 7.72 -5.87
N LEU A 11 -12.71 7.97 -4.63
CA LEU A 11 -11.94 7.52 -3.47
C LEU A 11 -11.94 5.99 -3.34
N ASN A 12 -13.04 5.33 -3.67
CA ASN A 12 -13.10 3.87 -3.66
C ASN A 12 -12.16 3.27 -4.70
N LYS A 13 -12.07 3.87 -5.88
CA LYS A 13 -11.13 3.43 -6.91
C LYS A 13 -9.67 3.62 -6.47
N GLU A 14 -9.39 4.76 -5.85
CA GLU A 14 -8.05 5.02 -5.31
C GLU A 14 -7.71 4.06 -4.18
N LEU A 15 -8.68 3.74 -3.32
CA LEU A 15 -8.50 2.78 -2.25
C LEU A 15 -8.14 1.40 -2.80
N ASP A 16 -8.88 0.92 -3.81
CA ASP A 16 -8.60 -0.36 -4.46
C ASP A 16 -7.20 -0.39 -5.08
N PHE A 17 -6.80 0.71 -5.72
CA PHE A 17 -5.46 0.85 -6.29
C PHE A 17 -4.39 0.73 -5.20
N GLN A 18 -4.57 1.43 -4.08
CA GLN A 18 -3.59 1.40 -3.00
C GLN A 18 -3.55 0.04 -2.29
N LEU A 19 -4.69 -0.61 -2.12
CA LEU A 19 -4.73 -1.96 -1.53
C LEU A 19 -4.00 -2.97 -2.41
N ASN A 20 -4.20 -2.91 -3.73
CA ASN A 20 -3.49 -3.78 -4.67
C ASN A 20 -1.99 -3.49 -4.68
N ARG A 21 -1.62 -2.22 -4.61
CA ARG A 21 -0.21 -1.82 -4.52
C ARG A 21 0.44 -2.34 -3.25
N LEU A 22 -0.25 -2.20 -2.12
CA LEU A 22 0.24 -2.70 -0.84
C LEU A 22 0.50 -4.21 -0.90
N LYS A 23 -0.47 -4.96 -1.44
CA LYS A 23 -0.35 -6.40 -1.60
C LYS A 23 0.89 -6.78 -2.42
N ARG A 24 1.12 -6.09 -3.55
CA ARG A 24 2.28 -6.35 -4.40
C ARG A 24 3.59 -6.03 -3.69
N LEU A 25 3.65 -4.92 -2.95
CA LEU A 25 4.83 -4.54 -2.20
C LEU A 25 5.16 -5.57 -1.12
N GLU A 26 4.15 -6.02 -0.38
CA GLU A 26 4.33 -7.01 0.67
C GLU A 26 4.76 -8.36 0.11
N GLN A 27 4.18 -8.79 -1.01
CA GLN A 27 4.57 -10.03 -1.69
C GLN A 27 6.02 -9.96 -2.18
N ARG A 28 6.43 -8.82 -2.74
CA ARG A 28 7.81 -8.64 -3.20
C ARG A 28 8.79 -8.67 -2.04
N LYS A 29 8.44 -8.03 -0.93
CA LYS A 29 9.28 -8.07 0.28
C LYS A 29 9.43 -9.50 0.79
N GLU A 30 8.33 -10.25 0.86
CA GLU A 30 8.35 -11.66 1.27
C GLU A 30 9.25 -12.48 0.34
N GLN A 31 9.18 -12.24 -0.96
CA GLN A 31 10.01 -12.95 -1.93
C GLN A 31 11.49 -12.68 -1.70
N ILE A 32 11.86 -11.42 -1.45
CA ILE A 32 13.24 -11.05 -1.17
C ILE A 32 13.73 -11.74 0.11
N LEU A 33 12.92 -11.72 1.17
CA LEU A 33 13.27 -12.38 2.44
C LEU A 33 13.39 -13.90 2.26
N HIS A 34 12.48 -14.50 1.51
CA HIS A 34 12.54 -15.93 1.19
C HIS A 34 13.83 -16.27 0.45
N ASP A 35 14.19 -15.49 -0.57
CA ASP A 35 15.40 -15.74 -1.36
C ASP A 35 16.66 -15.64 -0.49
N VAL A 36 16.69 -14.67 0.44
CA VAL A 36 17.79 -14.54 1.40
C VAL A 36 17.87 -15.78 2.29
N MET A 37 16.75 -16.23 2.83
CA MET A 37 16.69 -17.40 3.70
C MET A 37 17.12 -18.68 2.99
N MET A 38 16.77 -18.81 1.72
CA MET A 38 17.11 -20.00 0.92
C MET A 38 18.50 -19.93 0.28
N GLY A 39 19.22 -18.82 0.47
CA GLY A 39 20.55 -18.65 -0.12
C GLY A 39 20.55 -18.31 -1.61
N PHE A 40 19.39 -17.89 -2.14
CA PHE A 40 19.26 -17.53 -3.56
C PHE A 40 19.46 -16.03 -3.81
N ALA A 41 19.79 -15.25 -2.77
CA ALA A 41 19.98 -13.82 -2.91
C ALA A 41 21.14 -13.50 -3.84
N VAL A 42 20.87 -12.70 -4.88
CA VAL A 42 21.86 -12.29 -5.88
C VAL A 42 22.65 -11.08 -5.40
N HIS A 43 22.09 -10.34 -4.44
CA HIS A 43 22.67 -9.09 -3.92
C HIS A 43 23.43 -9.32 -2.63
N SER A 44 24.37 -8.41 -2.34
CA SER A 44 25.07 -8.41 -1.06
C SER A 44 24.09 -8.21 0.11
N PRO A 45 24.44 -8.63 1.34
CA PRO A 45 23.59 -8.39 2.50
C PRO A 45 23.27 -6.91 2.70
N ILE A 46 24.22 -6.02 2.43
CA ILE A 46 24.02 -4.57 2.57
C ILE A 46 22.99 -4.07 1.55
N SER A 47 23.14 -4.46 0.28
CA SER A 47 22.20 -4.10 -0.79
C SER A 47 20.80 -4.62 -0.49
N THR A 48 20.68 -5.82 0.04
CA THR A 48 19.40 -6.43 0.41
C THR A 48 18.74 -5.63 1.52
N GLN A 49 19.49 -5.23 2.56
CA GLN A 49 18.95 -4.42 3.65
C GLN A 49 18.47 -3.06 3.17
N VAL A 50 19.21 -2.41 2.27
CA VAL A 50 18.80 -1.13 1.68
C VAL A 50 17.51 -1.29 0.88
N GLU A 51 17.40 -2.34 0.08
CA GLU A 51 16.21 -2.61 -0.71
C GLU A 51 14.98 -2.85 0.18
N ILE A 52 15.14 -3.67 1.23
CA ILE A 52 14.06 -3.93 2.19
C ILE A 52 13.64 -2.64 2.89
N GLY A 53 14.60 -1.80 3.30
CA GLY A 53 14.31 -0.51 3.92
C GLY A 53 13.51 0.41 3.02
N LYS A 54 13.83 0.47 1.73
CA LYS A 54 13.08 1.26 0.74
C LYS A 54 11.67 0.70 0.57
N MET A 55 11.51 -0.60 0.54
CA MET A 55 10.21 -1.24 0.44
C MET A 55 9.35 -0.99 1.68
N ASP A 56 9.95 -1.08 2.87
CA ASP A 56 9.27 -0.79 4.12
C ASP A 56 8.74 0.65 4.15
N GLU A 57 9.52 1.60 3.64
CA GLU A 57 9.08 2.99 3.54
C GLU A 57 7.90 3.15 2.57
N LYS A 58 7.96 2.50 1.43
CA LYS A 58 6.84 2.51 0.47
C LYS A 58 5.58 1.88 1.05
N ILE A 59 5.74 0.77 1.77
CA ILE A 59 4.63 0.08 2.44
C ILE A 59 4.02 1.01 3.48
N LYS A 60 4.83 1.67 4.29
CA LYS A 60 4.38 2.61 5.31
C LYS A 60 3.59 3.76 4.70
N GLN A 61 4.10 4.36 3.63
CA GLN A 61 3.42 5.45 2.93
C GLN A 61 2.10 4.97 2.33
N CYS A 62 2.09 3.80 1.75
CA CYS A 62 0.88 3.20 1.18
C CYS A 62 -0.19 2.98 2.25
N LYS A 63 0.19 2.45 3.42
CA LYS A 63 -0.73 2.26 4.55
C LYS A 63 -1.30 3.58 5.06
N LYS A 64 -0.48 4.62 5.15
CA LYS A 64 -0.94 5.96 5.54
C LYS A 64 -1.95 6.52 4.55
N ARG A 65 -1.70 6.31 3.26
CA ARG A 65 -2.62 6.75 2.20
C ARG A 65 -3.96 6.04 2.31
N ILE A 66 -3.93 4.73 2.53
CA ILE A 66 -5.14 3.92 2.72
C ILE A 66 -5.94 4.43 3.92
N GLU A 67 -5.29 4.64 5.04
CA GLU A 67 -5.92 5.15 6.26
C GLU A 67 -6.58 6.51 6.01
N PHE A 68 -5.89 7.42 5.34
CA PHE A 68 -6.41 8.73 4.98
C PHE A 68 -7.67 8.61 4.11
N ILE A 69 -7.63 7.77 3.08
CA ILE A 69 -8.76 7.56 2.18
C ILE A 69 -9.95 6.99 2.95
N GLN A 70 -9.73 6.02 3.83
CA GLN A 70 -10.78 5.42 4.66
C GLN A 70 -11.41 6.45 5.58
N ASP A 71 -10.61 7.33 6.19
CA ASP A 71 -11.12 8.40 7.06
C ASP A 71 -11.99 9.38 6.27
N VAL A 72 -11.55 9.76 5.08
CA VAL A 72 -12.34 10.67 4.22
C VAL A 72 -13.64 10.00 3.79
N LEU A 73 -13.60 8.73 3.42
CA LEU A 73 -14.81 7.98 3.06
C LEU A 73 -15.79 7.91 4.22
N ASP A 74 -15.30 7.68 5.43
CA ASP A 74 -16.14 7.64 6.63
C ASP A 74 -16.85 8.99 6.84
N ILE A 75 -16.12 10.09 6.68
CA ILE A 75 -16.70 11.44 6.80
C ILE A 75 -17.79 11.66 5.74
N LEU A 76 -17.52 11.31 4.49
CA LEU A 76 -18.47 11.47 3.40
C LEU A 76 -19.71 10.60 3.58
N ASN A 77 -19.55 9.40 4.09
CA ASN A 77 -20.68 8.50 4.34
C ASN A 77 -21.53 8.95 5.52
N GLU A 78 -20.93 9.59 6.54
CA GLU A 78 -21.68 10.18 7.65
C GLU A 78 -22.56 11.33 7.20
N ASP A 79 -22.06 12.18 6.30
CA ASP A 79 -22.79 13.32 5.77
C ASP A 79 -23.99 12.89 4.90
N ASP A 80 -23.98 11.66 4.42
CA ASP A 80 -25.02 11.11 3.54
C ASP A 80 -26.20 10.53 4.31
N LYS A 81 -26.19 10.60 5.62
CA LYS A 81 -27.28 10.07 6.47
C LYS A 81 -28.33 11.19 6.75
#